data_5f91ffb731df44041318c9f40de92713
#
_entry.id   5f91ffb731df44041318c9f40de92713
#
_cell.length_a   1.000
_cell.length_b   1.000
_cell.length_c   1.000
_cell.angle_alpha   90.00
_cell.angle_beta   90.00
_cell.angle_gamma   90.00
#
_symmetry.space_group_name_H-M   'P 1'
#
loop_
_entity.id
_entity.type
_entity.pdbx_description
1 polymer ?
#
loop_
_entity_poly.entity_id
_entity_poly.type
_entity_poly.pdbx_seq_one_letter_code
_entity_poly.pdbx_strand_id
1 'polypeptide(L)'
;MSRQFNCTMNVTGEGINANNFDFQIPLLSLPMLFNTDLNNIPFRDSYLKTSKDKDAEWSKKLNLTKNKLNIAITYAGNPEYYGDSERSAKLEIFYPLVDKANLFLIQKEMKEEDEIFLIKYPQINFIGKDIDNFDDLASVIQNMDLVVSTDTSIPHLAAAIGKKVFVLLGRITDWRWSLNADTSPWYNSATLLRKKFNPEKKTEDWSHAFESIIKEYKI
;
A
#
# COMPACT_ATOMS: atom_id res chain seq x y z
N MET A 1 5.45 -6.08 16.07
CA MET A 1 6.64 -6.62 15.34
C MET A 1 7.21 -7.89 15.97
N SER A 2 7.31 -8.03 17.29
CA SER A 2 7.85 -9.27 17.93
C SER A 2 7.18 -10.57 17.49
N ARG A 3 5.90 -10.55 17.07
CA ARG A 3 5.18 -11.72 16.54
C ARG A 3 5.68 -12.21 15.17
N GLN A 4 6.36 -11.37 14.43
CA GLN A 4 6.77 -11.64 13.04
C GLN A 4 8.13 -12.34 12.98
N PHE A 5 8.95 -12.14 13.99
CA PHE A 5 10.33 -12.61 14.02
C PHE A 5 10.62 -13.33 15.32
N ASN A 6 11.30 -14.46 15.24
CA ASN A 6 11.77 -15.18 16.42
C ASN A 6 13.04 -14.51 16.97
N CYS A 7 12.93 -13.24 17.33
CA CYS A 7 14.02 -12.44 17.88
C CYS A 7 13.48 -11.39 18.85
N THR A 8 14.34 -10.91 19.75
CA THR A 8 14.03 -9.80 20.62
C THR A 8 14.31 -8.49 19.89
N MET A 9 13.29 -7.64 19.81
CA MET A 9 13.42 -6.29 19.26
C MET A 9 13.31 -5.27 20.40
N ASN A 10 14.37 -4.56 20.67
CA ASN A 10 14.39 -3.45 21.63
C ASN A 10 14.33 -2.13 20.87
N VAL A 11 13.24 -1.39 21.05
CA VAL A 11 13.11 -0.02 20.55
C VAL A 11 13.23 0.90 21.77
N THR A 12 14.43 1.33 22.07
CA THR A 12 14.69 2.20 23.21
C THR A 12 15.45 3.44 22.75
N GLY A 13 15.13 4.60 23.34
CA GLY A 13 15.98 5.79 23.28
C GLY A 13 17.18 5.71 24.25
N GLU A 14 17.27 4.65 25.05
CA GLU A 14 18.36 4.41 26.01
C GLU A 14 19.41 3.53 25.35
N GLY A 15 20.68 3.76 25.75
CA GLY A 15 21.82 3.00 25.23
C GLY A 15 21.70 1.51 25.57
N ILE A 16 21.92 0.65 24.57
CA ILE A 16 21.99 -0.79 24.77
C ILE A 16 23.35 -1.16 25.31
N ASN A 17 23.41 -2.02 26.35
CA ASN A 17 24.68 -2.52 26.84
C ASN A 17 25.33 -3.44 25.78
N ALA A 18 26.41 -2.94 25.16
CA ALA A 18 27.12 -3.66 24.10
C ALA A 18 27.70 -5.01 24.54
N ASN A 19 27.95 -5.21 25.85
CA ASN A 19 28.49 -6.46 26.38
C ASN A 19 27.51 -7.65 26.28
N ASN A 20 26.27 -7.40 25.96
CA ASN A 20 25.25 -8.45 25.77
C ASN A 20 25.18 -9.01 24.33
N PHE A 21 26.06 -8.56 23.44
CA PHE A 21 26.04 -8.92 22.04
C PHE A 21 27.43 -9.31 21.52
N ASP A 22 27.50 -10.36 20.71
CA ASP A 22 28.76 -10.80 20.09
C ASP A 22 29.13 -9.94 18.89
N PHE A 23 28.13 -9.43 18.18
CA PHE A 23 28.30 -8.65 16.96
C PHE A 23 27.32 -7.48 16.88
N GLN A 24 27.75 -6.42 16.21
CA GLN A 24 26.92 -5.26 15.88
C GLN A 24 27.12 -4.88 14.41
N ILE A 25 26.03 -4.56 13.73
CA ILE A 25 26.07 -4.04 12.37
C ILE A 25 24.91 -3.04 12.16
N PRO A 26 25.11 -1.93 11.44
CA PRO A 26 24.04 -1.07 11.01
C PRO A 26 23.07 -1.84 10.10
N LEU A 27 21.75 -1.65 10.30
CA LEU A 27 20.72 -2.36 9.53
C LEU A 27 20.91 -2.21 8.01
N LEU A 28 21.26 -1.03 7.52
CA LEU A 28 21.48 -0.74 6.10
C LEU A 28 22.74 -1.41 5.51
N SER A 29 23.63 -1.97 6.36
CA SER A 29 24.81 -2.71 5.92
C SER A 29 24.55 -4.21 5.77
N LEU A 30 23.41 -4.72 6.20
CA LEU A 30 23.05 -6.15 6.08
C LEU A 30 23.05 -6.65 4.62
N PRO A 31 22.51 -5.92 3.62
CA PRO A 31 22.55 -6.37 2.24
C PRO A 31 23.99 -6.61 1.73
N MET A 32 24.93 -5.77 2.10
CA MET A 32 26.34 -5.94 1.75
C MET A 32 26.92 -7.20 2.40
N LEU A 33 26.65 -7.43 3.70
CA LEU A 33 27.12 -8.60 4.42
C LEU A 33 26.60 -9.92 3.83
N PHE A 34 25.33 -9.94 3.38
CA PHE A 34 24.68 -11.10 2.78
C PHE A 34 24.84 -11.17 1.26
N ASN A 35 25.65 -10.31 0.65
CA ASN A 35 25.81 -10.22 -0.80
C ASN A 35 24.47 -10.12 -1.54
N THR A 36 23.54 -9.34 -0.97
CA THR A 36 22.21 -9.16 -1.54
C THR A 36 22.26 -8.19 -2.72
N ASP A 37 21.79 -8.64 -3.87
CA ASP A 37 21.58 -7.85 -5.08
C ASP A 37 20.12 -7.96 -5.57
N LEU A 38 19.79 -7.35 -6.70
CA LEU A 38 18.43 -7.35 -7.26
C LEU A 38 17.93 -8.75 -7.66
N ASN A 39 18.81 -9.75 -7.81
CA ASN A 39 18.44 -11.10 -8.23
C ASN A 39 18.15 -12.03 -7.04
N ASN A 40 18.68 -11.69 -5.85
CA ASN A 40 18.61 -12.54 -4.68
C ASN A 40 17.96 -11.88 -3.44
N ILE A 41 17.16 -10.81 -3.64
CA ILE A 41 16.37 -10.21 -2.57
C ILE A 41 15.48 -11.29 -1.93
N PRO A 42 15.59 -11.54 -0.60
CA PRO A 42 14.83 -12.58 0.06
C PRO A 42 13.35 -12.20 0.28
N PHE A 43 12.50 -13.22 0.44
CA PHE A 43 11.11 -13.08 0.89
C PHE A 43 10.20 -12.17 0.03
N ARG A 44 10.40 -12.17 -1.28
CA ARG A 44 9.65 -11.30 -2.21
C ARG A 44 8.15 -11.60 -2.27
N ASP A 45 7.71 -12.80 -1.90
CA ASP A 45 6.29 -13.18 -1.91
C ASP A 45 5.54 -12.63 -0.69
N SER A 46 6.07 -12.88 0.50
CA SER A 46 5.55 -12.30 1.75
C SER A 46 6.51 -12.57 2.92
N TYR A 47 6.54 -11.69 3.89
CA TYR A 47 7.34 -11.85 5.11
C TYR A 47 6.62 -11.34 6.37
N LEU A 48 5.46 -10.71 6.24
CA LEU A 48 4.60 -10.35 7.35
C LEU A 48 3.35 -11.22 7.37
N LYS A 49 2.83 -11.45 8.56
CA LYS A 49 1.59 -12.22 8.79
C LYS A 49 0.61 -11.39 9.61
N THR A 50 -0.66 -11.50 9.26
CA THR A 50 -1.75 -10.89 10.01
C THR A 50 -2.16 -11.76 11.21
N SER A 51 -2.96 -11.21 12.11
CA SER A 51 -3.58 -11.95 13.20
C SER A 51 -4.90 -12.55 12.72
N LYS A 52 -5.04 -13.87 12.79
CA LYS A 52 -6.29 -14.55 12.38
C LYS A 52 -7.53 -14.04 13.11
N ASP A 53 -7.39 -13.71 14.39
CA ASP A 53 -8.49 -13.19 15.20
C ASP A 53 -8.92 -11.79 14.72
N LYS A 54 -7.94 -10.90 14.46
CA LYS A 54 -8.21 -9.58 13.88
C LYS A 54 -8.74 -9.66 12.45
N ASP A 55 -8.26 -10.60 11.65
CA ASP A 55 -8.76 -10.82 10.29
C ASP A 55 -10.25 -11.19 10.32
N ALA A 56 -10.64 -12.08 11.26
CA ALA A 56 -12.04 -12.49 11.45
C ALA A 56 -12.91 -11.34 12.01
N GLU A 57 -12.38 -10.52 12.90
CA GLU A 57 -13.06 -9.34 13.43
C GLU A 57 -13.33 -8.34 12.30
N TRP A 58 -12.31 -7.96 11.53
CA TRP A 58 -12.44 -7.04 10.41
C TRP A 58 -13.31 -7.60 9.29
N SER A 59 -13.25 -8.91 9.01
CA SER A 59 -14.13 -9.56 8.03
C SER A 59 -15.62 -9.35 8.36
N LYS A 60 -15.99 -9.42 9.64
CA LYS A 60 -17.36 -9.15 10.10
C LYS A 60 -17.72 -7.67 9.99
N LYS A 61 -16.79 -6.78 10.38
CA LYS A 61 -16.99 -5.33 10.38
C LYS A 61 -17.14 -4.77 8.95
N LEU A 62 -16.36 -5.29 8.00
CA LEU A 62 -16.34 -4.83 6.61
C LEU A 62 -17.57 -5.25 5.81
N ASN A 63 -18.31 -6.25 6.26
CA ASN A 63 -19.52 -6.76 5.59
C ASN A 63 -19.31 -6.99 4.07
N LEU A 64 -18.25 -7.72 3.74
CA LEU A 64 -17.80 -7.93 2.36
C LEU A 64 -18.83 -8.70 1.54
N THR A 65 -18.98 -8.33 0.29
CA THR A 65 -19.83 -9.05 -0.66
C THR A 65 -18.98 -9.91 -1.60
N LYS A 66 -19.55 -11.04 -2.08
CA LYS A 66 -18.83 -11.99 -2.94
C LYS A 66 -19.02 -11.74 -4.44
N ASN A 67 -19.91 -10.84 -4.81
CA ASN A 67 -20.34 -10.60 -6.19
C ASN A 67 -19.58 -9.46 -6.87
N LYS A 68 -18.77 -8.73 -6.15
CA LYS A 68 -17.87 -7.69 -6.66
C LYS A 68 -16.52 -7.79 -5.96
N LEU A 69 -15.46 -7.33 -6.62
CA LEU A 69 -14.14 -7.19 -6.00
C LEU A 69 -14.18 -6.18 -4.86
N ASN A 70 -13.57 -6.53 -3.74
CA ASN A 70 -13.36 -5.66 -2.59
C ASN A 70 -11.97 -5.03 -2.70
N ILE A 71 -11.90 -3.76 -3.00
CA ILE A 71 -10.66 -3.04 -3.30
C ILE A 71 -10.38 -2.02 -2.20
N ALA A 72 -9.25 -2.16 -1.52
CA ALA A 72 -8.76 -1.08 -0.65
C ALA A 72 -8.11 0.01 -1.49
N ILE A 73 -8.48 1.27 -1.23
CA ILE A 73 -7.97 2.42 -1.97
C ILE A 73 -7.35 3.46 -1.03
N THR A 74 -6.27 4.11 -1.51
CA THR A 74 -5.69 5.31 -0.90
C THR A 74 -5.04 6.17 -1.98
N TYR A 75 -5.15 7.47 -1.85
CA TYR A 75 -4.82 8.43 -2.92
C TYR A 75 -3.78 9.47 -2.52
N ALA A 76 -3.46 9.61 -1.23
CA ALA A 76 -2.56 10.66 -0.76
C ALA A 76 -1.68 10.17 0.40
N GLY A 77 -0.53 10.80 0.56
CA GLY A 77 0.39 10.62 1.66
C GLY A 77 0.26 11.72 2.71
N ASN A 78 1.31 11.87 3.52
CA ASN A 78 1.42 12.98 4.46
C ASN A 78 1.69 14.29 3.69
N PRO A 79 0.81 15.30 3.79
CA PRO A 79 0.96 16.56 3.06
C PRO A 79 2.18 17.37 3.48
N GLU A 80 2.74 17.14 4.67
CA GLU A 80 3.97 17.78 5.13
C GLU A 80 5.24 17.19 4.49
N TYR A 81 5.12 16.07 3.76
CA TYR A 81 6.24 15.51 3.04
C TYR A 81 6.56 16.34 1.79
N TYR A 82 7.80 16.77 1.65
CA TYR A 82 8.28 17.68 0.57
C TYR A 82 7.87 17.25 -0.84
N GLY A 83 7.84 15.94 -1.12
CA GLY A 83 7.46 15.37 -2.42
C GLY A 83 6.00 14.91 -2.53
N ASP A 84 5.12 15.28 -1.60
CA ASP A 84 3.77 14.72 -1.56
C ASP A 84 2.93 15.07 -2.77
N SER A 85 3.07 16.28 -3.33
CA SER A 85 2.35 16.71 -4.52
C SER A 85 2.62 15.86 -5.77
N GLU A 86 3.79 15.23 -5.85
CA GLU A 86 4.16 14.36 -6.98
C GLU A 86 3.52 12.97 -6.90
N ARG A 87 3.29 12.47 -5.69
CA ARG A 87 2.75 11.13 -5.42
C ARG A 87 1.28 11.10 -5.07
N SER A 88 0.78 12.17 -4.45
CA SER A 88 -0.62 12.29 -4.05
C SER A 88 -1.52 12.67 -5.21
N ALA A 89 -2.79 12.28 -5.12
CA ALA A 89 -3.84 12.57 -6.07
C ALA A 89 -5.06 13.17 -5.35
N LYS A 90 -6.19 13.23 -6.03
CA LYS A 90 -7.52 13.43 -5.46
C LYS A 90 -8.26 12.11 -5.42
N LEU A 91 -9.20 11.94 -4.51
CA LEU A 91 -10.03 10.74 -4.41
C LEU A 91 -10.79 10.44 -5.73
N GLU A 92 -11.11 11.50 -6.47
CA GLU A 92 -11.82 11.42 -7.76
C GLU A 92 -11.12 10.52 -8.80
N ILE A 93 -9.82 10.26 -8.69
CA ILE A 93 -9.14 9.33 -9.62
C ILE A 93 -9.74 7.93 -9.64
N PHE A 94 -10.41 7.51 -8.55
CA PHE A 94 -11.04 6.20 -8.44
C PHE A 94 -12.45 6.13 -9.07
N TYR A 95 -12.96 7.23 -9.61
CA TYR A 95 -14.26 7.26 -10.28
C TYR A 95 -14.49 6.09 -11.27
N PRO A 96 -13.51 5.69 -12.11
CA PRO A 96 -13.69 4.58 -13.04
C PRO A 96 -14.02 3.23 -12.40
N LEU A 97 -13.76 3.06 -11.10
CA LEU A 97 -14.02 1.82 -10.35
C LEU A 97 -15.30 1.87 -9.50
N VAL A 98 -15.92 3.05 -9.31
CA VAL A 98 -16.99 3.28 -8.31
C VAL A 98 -18.18 2.32 -8.48
N ASP A 99 -18.63 2.06 -9.72
CA ASP A 99 -19.76 1.15 -9.94
C ASP A 99 -19.32 -0.29 -10.26
N LYS A 100 -18.04 -0.53 -10.42
CA LYS A 100 -17.45 -1.79 -10.85
C LYS A 100 -16.97 -2.68 -9.70
N ALA A 101 -16.61 -2.07 -8.58
CA ALA A 101 -16.06 -2.76 -7.42
C ALA A 101 -16.64 -2.19 -6.12
N ASN A 102 -16.45 -2.92 -5.01
CA ASN A 102 -16.68 -2.39 -3.67
C ASN A 102 -15.40 -1.67 -3.21
N LEU A 103 -15.45 -0.36 -3.12
CA LEU A 103 -14.30 0.45 -2.75
C LEU A 103 -14.30 0.71 -1.24
N PHE A 104 -13.14 0.47 -0.63
CA PHE A 104 -12.87 0.73 0.79
C PHE A 104 -11.75 1.75 0.91
N LEU A 105 -12.10 2.98 1.24
CA LEU A 105 -11.12 4.04 1.49
C LEU A 105 -10.49 3.82 2.87
N ILE A 106 -9.21 3.41 2.85
CA ILE A 106 -8.42 3.08 4.06
C ILE A 106 -7.48 4.21 4.48
N GLN A 107 -7.52 5.34 3.80
CA GLN A 107 -6.76 6.53 4.18
C GLN A 107 -7.31 7.12 5.48
N LYS A 108 -6.41 7.45 6.42
CA LYS A 108 -6.80 7.94 7.74
C LYS A 108 -7.32 9.37 7.70
N GLU A 109 -6.61 10.24 7.01
CA GLU A 109 -6.93 11.65 6.88
C GLU A 109 -7.45 11.94 5.47
N MET A 110 -8.43 12.81 5.37
CA MET A 110 -9.08 13.18 4.13
C MET A 110 -9.12 14.70 4.00
N LYS A 111 -8.98 15.20 2.78
CA LYS A 111 -9.13 16.62 2.49
C LYS A 111 -10.61 16.98 2.38
N GLU A 112 -10.96 18.20 2.74
CA GLU A 112 -12.35 18.71 2.67
C GLU A 112 -12.96 18.56 1.25
N GLU A 113 -12.15 18.78 0.20
CA GLU A 113 -12.60 18.62 -1.19
C GLU A 113 -12.97 17.16 -1.53
N ASP A 114 -12.36 16.17 -0.88
CA ASP A 114 -12.62 14.76 -1.10
C ASP A 114 -13.85 14.26 -0.33
N GLU A 115 -14.25 14.96 0.74
CA GLU A 115 -15.53 14.71 1.44
C GLU A 115 -16.73 14.95 0.51
N ILE A 116 -16.67 16.00 -0.32
CA ILE A 116 -17.70 16.29 -1.33
C ILE A 116 -17.83 15.14 -2.31
N PHE A 117 -16.69 14.53 -2.71
CA PHE A 117 -16.71 13.36 -3.58
C PHE A 117 -17.37 12.15 -2.91
N LEU A 118 -17.11 11.89 -1.63
CA LEU A 118 -17.75 10.81 -0.88
C LEU A 118 -19.26 11.02 -0.71
N ILE A 119 -19.72 12.27 -0.51
CA ILE A 119 -21.14 12.58 -0.45
C ILE A 119 -21.82 12.24 -1.78
N LYS A 120 -21.17 12.54 -2.90
CA LYS A 120 -21.67 12.23 -4.24
C LYS A 120 -21.65 10.71 -4.56
N TYR A 121 -20.69 9.97 -3.99
CA TYR A 121 -20.50 8.53 -4.21
C TYR A 121 -20.53 7.75 -2.89
N PRO A 122 -21.70 7.66 -2.24
CA PRO A 122 -21.85 7.05 -0.91
C PRO A 122 -21.59 5.53 -0.90
N GLN A 123 -21.46 4.89 -2.05
CA GLN A 123 -21.05 3.49 -2.18
C GLN A 123 -19.55 3.26 -1.92
N ILE A 124 -18.73 4.31 -1.79
CA ILE A 124 -17.36 4.20 -1.31
C ILE A 124 -17.38 4.12 0.22
N ASN A 125 -16.90 3.01 0.75
CA ASN A 125 -16.86 2.78 2.19
C ASN A 125 -15.64 3.46 2.83
N PHE A 126 -15.84 4.56 3.53
CA PHE A 126 -14.76 5.22 4.26
C PHE A 126 -14.56 4.55 5.63
N ILE A 127 -13.51 3.75 5.74
CA ILE A 127 -13.16 2.98 6.95
C ILE A 127 -11.84 3.42 7.58
N GLY A 128 -11.11 4.34 6.96
CA GLY A 128 -9.80 4.80 7.45
C GLY A 128 -9.82 5.35 8.87
N LYS A 129 -10.92 6.01 9.26
CA LYS A 129 -11.13 6.53 10.64
C LYS A 129 -11.22 5.45 11.71
N ASP A 130 -11.57 4.22 11.33
CA ASP A 130 -11.75 3.09 12.24
C ASP A 130 -10.47 2.25 12.38
N ILE A 131 -9.40 2.60 11.64
CA ILE A 131 -8.12 1.93 11.64
C ILE A 131 -7.20 2.63 12.64
N ASP A 132 -6.92 1.98 13.77
CA ASP A 132 -6.13 2.60 14.85
C ASP A 132 -4.64 2.42 14.67
N ASN A 133 -4.21 1.29 14.10
CA ASN A 133 -2.80 0.92 14.02
C ASN A 133 -2.50 0.04 12.79
N PHE A 134 -1.22 -0.27 12.57
CA PHE A 134 -0.79 -1.12 11.44
C PHE A 134 -1.28 -2.57 11.50
N ASP A 135 -1.62 -3.11 12.67
CA ASP A 135 -2.22 -4.44 12.79
C ASP A 135 -3.65 -4.45 12.23
N ASP A 136 -4.43 -3.40 12.55
CA ASP A 136 -5.77 -3.23 12.00
C ASP A 136 -5.70 -3.03 10.50
N LEU A 137 -4.79 -2.14 10.03
CA LEU A 137 -4.58 -1.90 8.61
C LEU A 137 -4.20 -3.17 7.85
N ALA A 138 -3.29 -3.99 8.41
CA ALA A 138 -2.89 -5.26 7.82
C ALA A 138 -4.08 -6.23 7.71
N SER A 139 -4.91 -6.33 8.76
CA SER A 139 -6.09 -7.19 8.77
C SER A 139 -7.19 -6.70 7.82
N VAL A 140 -7.38 -5.39 7.70
CA VAL A 140 -8.25 -4.82 6.66
C VAL A 140 -7.75 -5.21 5.27
N ILE A 141 -6.48 -4.97 4.97
CA ILE A 141 -5.86 -5.30 3.68
C ILE A 141 -5.95 -6.82 3.41
N GLN A 142 -5.74 -7.66 4.43
CA GLN A 142 -5.85 -9.11 4.30
C GLN A 142 -7.22 -9.56 3.83
N ASN A 143 -8.27 -8.86 4.21
CA ASN A 143 -9.64 -9.15 3.81
C ASN A 143 -10.02 -8.61 2.43
N MET A 144 -9.20 -7.79 1.79
CA MET A 144 -9.45 -7.26 0.44
C MET A 144 -8.99 -8.24 -0.64
N ASP A 145 -9.54 -8.12 -1.85
CA ASP A 145 -9.08 -8.86 -3.02
C ASP A 145 -7.79 -8.25 -3.57
N LEU A 146 -7.71 -6.91 -3.58
CA LEU A 146 -6.53 -6.15 -3.99
C LEU A 146 -6.47 -4.77 -3.35
N VAL A 147 -5.32 -4.11 -3.48
CA VAL A 147 -5.09 -2.73 -3.04
C VAL A 147 -4.70 -1.86 -4.23
N VAL A 148 -5.24 -0.65 -4.31
CA VAL A 148 -4.78 0.40 -5.24
C VAL A 148 -4.36 1.62 -4.42
N SER A 149 -3.09 1.96 -4.46
CA SER A 149 -2.51 2.96 -3.56
C SER A 149 -1.46 3.81 -4.25
N THR A 150 -1.39 5.08 -3.90
CA THR A 150 -0.22 5.91 -4.17
C THR A 150 0.97 5.47 -3.30
N ASP A 151 2.18 5.99 -3.61
CA ASP A 151 3.44 5.64 -2.93
C ASP A 151 3.46 6.14 -1.47
N THR A 152 3.02 5.28 -0.57
CA THR A 152 2.94 5.48 0.88
C THR A 152 3.41 4.23 1.63
N SER A 153 3.20 4.14 2.93
CA SER A 153 3.44 2.91 3.70
C SER A 153 2.49 1.76 3.35
N ILE A 154 1.33 2.07 2.78
CA ILE A 154 0.26 1.09 2.50
C ILE A 154 0.65 0.05 1.45
N PRO A 155 1.18 0.40 0.26
CA PRO A 155 1.60 -0.60 -0.71
C PRO A 155 2.74 -1.49 -0.19
N HIS A 156 3.65 -0.96 0.63
CA HIS A 156 4.68 -1.76 1.27
C HIS A 156 4.08 -2.78 2.24
N LEU A 157 3.13 -2.38 3.09
CA LEU A 157 2.44 -3.30 4.00
C LEU A 157 1.65 -4.36 3.22
N ALA A 158 0.87 -3.94 2.22
CA ALA A 158 0.08 -4.84 1.38
C ALA A 158 0.96 -5.90 0.72
N ALA A 159 2.05 -5.48 0.09
CA ALA A 159 2.99 -6.39 -0.57
C ALA A 159 3.75 -7.27 0.42
N ALA A 160 4.14 -6.75 1.60
CA ALA A 160 4.81 -7.51 2.65
C ALA A 160 3.96 -8.64 3.24
N ILE A 161 2.63 -8.52 3.24
CA ILE A 161 1.71 -9.62 3.58
C ILE A 161 1.30 -10.47 2.38
N GLY A 162 1.84 -10.20 1.18
CA GLY A 162 1.59 -10.95 -0.05
C GLY A 162 0.29 -10.58 -0.77
N LYS A 163 -0.35 -9.47 -0.41
CA LYS A 163 -1.56 -9.00 -1.07
C LYS A 163 -1.23 -8.33 -2.41
N LYS A 164 -2.00 -8.64 -3.46
CA LYS A 164 -1.89 -7.96 -4.75
C LYS A 164 -2.09 -6.45 -4.56
N VAL A 165 -1.15 -5.67 -5.07
CA VAL A 165 -1.20 -4.21 -4.98
C VAL A 165 -0.80 -3.55 -6.30
N PHE A 166 -1.59 -2.57 -6.72
CA PHE A 166 -1.27 -1.63 -7.78
C PHE A 166 -0.77 -0.33 -7.14
N VAL A 167 0.48 0.01 -7.43
CA VAL A 167 1.12 1.21 -6.89
C VAL A 167 1.06 2.31 -7.93
N LEU A 168 0.29 3.35 -7.64
CA LEU A 168 0.16 4.53 -8.47
C LEU A 168 1.37 5.45 -8.23
N LEU A 169 2.28 5.48 -9.19
CA LEU A 169 3.54 6.22 -9.10
C LEU A 169 3.45 7.55 -9.83
N GLY A 170 3.96 8.59 -9.16
CA GLY A 170 4.15 9.90 -9.77
C GLY A 170 5.28 9.90 -10.80
N ARG A 171 5.65 11.11 -11.25
CA ARG A 171 6.76 11.31 -12.18
C ARG A 171 8.12 11.07 -11.51
N ILE A 172 8.26 11.57 -10.27
CA ILE A 172 9.45 11.36 -9.44
C ILE A 172 9.09 10.27 -8.44
N THR A 173 9.78 9.14 -8.53
CA THR A 173 9.52 7.97 -7.68
C THR A 173 10.68 7.67 -6.76
N ASP A 174 10.39 7.06 -5.62
CA ASP A 174 11.41 6.49 -4.75
C ASP A 174 12.23 5.43 -5.50
N TRP A 175 13.51 5.32 -5.20
CA TRP A 175 14.45 4.39 -5.83
C TRP A 175 13.99 2.92 -5.74
N ARG A 176 13.18 2.57 -4.73
CA ARG A 176 12.64 1.22 -4.53
C ARG A 176 11.75 0.77 -5.69
N TRP A 177 11.13 1.71 -6.38
CA TRP A 177 10.22 1.41 -7.49
C TRP A 177 10.90 1.39 -8.85
N SER A 178 12.23 1.59 -8.90
CA SER A 178 12.99 1.72 -10.16
C SER A 178 12.47 2.87 -11.04
N LEU A 179 13.08 3.12 -12.19
CA LEU A 179 12.66 4.21 -13.08
C LEU A 179 11.63 3.77 -14.13
N ASN A 180 11.82 2.59 -14.73
CA ASN A 180 11.07 2.18 -15.91
C ASN A 180 10.40 0.79 -15.79
N ALA A 181 10.46 0.16 -14.62
CA ALA A 181 9.88 -1.15 -14.42
C ALA A 181 8.38 -1.07 -14.08
N ASP A 182 7.60 -2.02 -14.54
CA ASP A 182 6.19 -2.23 -14.17
C ASP A 182 6.05 -3.23 -13.00
N THR A 183 7.16 -3.80 -12.54
CA THR A 183 7.24 -4.73 -11.41
C THR A 183 8.26 -4.25 -10.39
N SER A 184 8.10 -4.67 -9.14
CA SER A 184 9.02 -4.34 -8.06
C SER A 184 10.05 -5.46 -7.86
N PRO A 185 11.34 -5.14 -7.68
CA PRO A 185 12.32 -6.14 -7.27
C PRO A 185 12.12 -6.62 -5.82
N TRP A 186 11.36 -5.87 -5.01
CA TRP A 186 11.12 -6.15 -3.59
C TRP A 186 9.88 -7.00 -3.34
N TYR A 187 8.88 -6.93 -4.23
CA TYR A 187 7.55 -7.52 -4.00
C TYR A 187 6.99 -8.13 -5.28
N ASN A 188 6.82 -9.45 -5.31
CA ASN A 188 6.23 -10.14 -6.45
C ASN A 188 4.73 -9.79 -6.65
N SER A 189 4.06 -9.38 -5.58
CA SER A 189 2.63 -9.00 -5.60
C SER A 189 2.37 -7.56 -6.05
N ALA A 190 3.42 -6.73 -6.23
CA ALA A 190 3.28 -5.33 -6.61
C ALA A 190 3.36 -5.14 -8.13
N THR A 191 2.39 -4.40 -8.69
CA THR A 191 2.39 -3.89 -10.07
C THR A 191 2.51 -2.37 -10.02
N LEU A 192 3.45 -1.81 -10.78
CA LEU A 192 3.78 -0.39 -10.76
C LEU A 192 3.10 0.32 -11.93
N LEU A 193 2.24 1.28 -11.63
CA LEU A 193 1.46 2.03 -12.60
C LEU A 193 1.87 3.51 -12.55
N ARG A 194 2.60 3.96 -13.57
CA ARG A 194 3.14 5.33 -13.63
C ARG A 194 2.16 6.26 -14.34
N LYS A 195 2.18 7.55 -14.00
CA LYS A 195 1.47 8.57 -14.78
C LYS A 195 1.91 8.49 -16.26
N LYS A 196 0.94 8.62 -17.16
CA LYS A 196 1.20 8.75 -18.61
C LYS A 196 0.51 10.00 -19.13
N PHE A 197 1.05 10.55 -20.21
CA PHE A 197 0.44 11.68 -20.87
C PHE A 197 -0.96 11.29 -21.41
N ASN A 198 -1.96 12.03 -20.97
CA ASN A 198 -3.34 11.91 -21.46
C ASN A 198 -3.60 13.02 -22.49
N PRO A 199 -3.75 12.69 -23.79
CA PRO A 199 -3.92 13.69 -24.84
C PRO A 199 -5.24 14.46 -24.74
N GLU A 200 -6.28 13.87 -24.19
CA GLU A 200 -7.59 14.53 -24.01
C GLU A 200 -7.54 15.62 -22.96
N LYS A 201 -6.90 15.32 -21.83
CA LYS A 201 -6.73 16.25 -20.71
C LYS A 201 -5.51 17.17 -20.86
N LYS A 202 -4.61 16.88 -21.81
CA LYS A 202 -3.32 17.56 -22.01
C LYS A 202 -2.45 17.60 -20.74
N THR A 203 -2.50 16.54 -19.93
CA THR A 203 -1.76 16.39 -18.68
C THR A 203 -1.35 14.93 -18.49
N GLU A 204 -0.43 14.69 -17.56
CA GLU A 204 -0.10 13.33 -17.13
C GLU A 204 -1.07 12.88 -16.03
N ASP A 205 -1.66 11.70 -16.18
CA ASP A 205 -2.55 11.09 -15.20
C ASP A 205 -2.43 9.57 -15.14
N TRP A 206 -3.26 8.92 -14.32
CA TRP A 206 -3.35 7.48 -14.17
C TRP A 206 -4.55 6.84 -14.88
N SER A 207 -5.23 7.53 -15.83
CA SER A 207 -6.42 6.98 -16.49
C SER A 207 -6.19 5.59 -17.05
N HIS A 208 -5.07 5.37 -17.76
CA HIS A 208 -4.68 4.06 -18.29
C HIS A 208 -4.46 2.98 -17.23
N ALA A 209 -4.12 3.37 -15.99
CA ALA A 209 -3.94 2.44 -14.87
C ALA A 209 -5.26 1.77 -14.52
N PHE A 210 -6.33 2.56 -14.44
CA PHE A 210 -7.67 2.06 -14.15
C PHE A 210 -8.23 1.20 -15.28
N GLU A 211 -7.98 1.56 -16.54
CA GLU A 211 -8.31 0.72 -17.68
C GLU A 211 -7.61 -0.65 -17.61
N SER A 212 -6.34 -0.67 -17.21
CA SER A 212 -5.58 -1.90 -17.03
C SER A 212 -6.16 -2.77 -15.92
N ILE A 213 -6.53 -2.19 -14.77
CA ILE A 213 -7.15 -2.89 -13.64
C ILE A 213 -8.51 -3.48 -14.07
N ILE A 214 -9.37 -2.66 -14.72
CA ILE A 214 -10.67 -3.08 -15.21
C ILE A 214 -10.54 -4.27 -16.16
N LYS A 215 -9.59 -4.20 -17.09
CA LYS A 215 -9.31 -5.27 -18.06
C LYS A 215 -8.79 -6.55 -17.40
N GLU A 216 -7.81 -6.41 -16.47
CA GLU A 216 -7.20 -7.56 -15.78
C GLU A 216 -8.23 -8.35 -14.98
N TYR A 217 -9.13 -7.66 -14.26
CA TYR A 217 -10.14 -8.27 -13.41
C TYR A 217 -11.50 -8.44 -14.07
N LYS A 218 -11.67 -8.00 -15.32
CA LYS A 218 -12.93 -8.10 -16.10
C LYS A 218 -14.13 -7.47 -15.37
N ILE A 219 -13.94 -6.31 -14.77
CA ILE A 219 -14.95 -5.55 -14.02
C ILE A 219 -15.39 -4.28 -14.77
#